data_b965e42f27ef1628d2de25ace268fe1b
#
_entry.id   b965e42f27ef1628d2de25ace268fe1b
#
_cell.length_a   1.000
_cell.length_b   1.000
_cell.length_c   1.000
_cell.angle_alpha   90.00
_cell.angle_beta   90.00
_cell.angle_gamma   90.00
#
_symmetry.space_group_name_H-M   'P 1'
#
loop_
_entity.id
_entity.type
_entity.pdbx_description
1 polymer ?
#
loop_
_entity_poly.entity_id
_entity_poly.type
_entity_poly.pdbx_seq_one_letter_code
_entity_poly.pdbx_strand_id
1 'polypeptide(L)'
;MRIDSSKRIIRIRRLLYDSNVKINKRMKTVKILDREFRVSIPAEKIDNAIAEMAEKMNKDLAGKNPMFICVLNGSFMFASDLMKLITVENAEITFMRLSSYEGMGTTGKVKKLMGFTEDLKDRTVVILEDIIDTGITMANTLVQIEEYKAKEILVATMLFKPDALKRDVKIDYKCLDIPNDFIVGRGLDYDGIGRNLPDVYTVID
;
A
#
# COMPACT_ATOMS: atom_id res chain seq x y z
N MET A 1 27.58 -12.79 35.79
CA MET A 1 27.77 -11.95 34.56
C MET A 1 26.52 -12.10 33.69
N ARG A 2 25.54 -11.17 33.82
CA ARG A 2 24.30 -11.19 33.03
C ARG A 2 24.60 -10.61 31.65
N ILE A 3 24.54 -11.43 30.63
CA ILE A 3 24.71 -10.97 29.25
C ILE A 3 23.39 -10.26 28.86
N ASP A 4 23.52 -8.97 28.55
CA ASP A 4 22.43 -8.11 28.13
C ASP A 4 21.79 -8.66 26.84
N SER A 5 20.60 -9.24 26.99
CA SER A 5 19.83 -9.87 25.91
C SER A 5 19.42 -8.88 24.82
N SER A 6 19.31 -7.58 25.15
CA SER A 6 18.95 -6.52 24.19
C SER A 6 20.05 -6.29 23.14
N LYS A 7 21.32 -6.35 23.54
CA LYS A 7 22.46 -6.22 22.62
C LYS A 7 22.61 -7.40 21.68
N ARG A 8 22.20 -8.61 22.14
CA ARG A 8 22.25 -9.83 21.32
C ARG A 8 21.18 -9.81 20.22
N ILE A 9 19.97 -9.35 20.51
CA ILE A 9 18.88 -9.22 19.55
C ILE A 9 19.20 -8.17 18.47
N ILE A 10 19.80 -7.04 18.86
CA ILE A 10 20.22 -6.00 17.91
C ILE A 10 21.34 -6.51 16.98
N ARG A 11 22.29 -7.32 17.53
CA ARG A 11 23.39 -7.88 16.74
C ARG A 11 22.92 -8.97 15.76
N ILE A 12 21.93 -9.80 16.13
CA ILE A 12 21.33 -10.80 15.25
C ILE A 12 20.50 -10.14 14.15
N ARG A 13 19.73 -9.09 14.47
CA ARG A 13 19.01 -8.31 13.45
C ARG A 13 19.97 -7.68 12.44
N ARG A 14 21.13 -7.19 12.88
CA ARG A 14 22.14 -6.59 12.02
C ARG A 14 22.82 -7.61 11.08
N LEU A 15 23.02 -8.86 11.53
CA LEU A 15 23.65 -9.94 10.75
C LEU A 15 22.70 -10.58 9.72
N LEU A 16 21.38 -10.62 9.98
CA LEU A 16 20.37 -11.15 9.04
C LEU A 16 19.97 -10.13 7.97
N TYR A 17 20.22 -8.82 8.23
CA TYR A 17 19.88 -7.74 7.30
C TYR A 17 20.96 -7.52 6.20
N ASP A 18 22.15 -8.10 6.39
CA ASP A 18 23.32 -7.78 5.55
C ASP A 18 23.41 -8.53 4.21
N SER A 19 22.53 -9.49 3.91
CA SER A 19 22.67 -10.28 2.69
C SER A 19 21.84 -9.79 1.49
N ASN A 20 20.65 -9.28 1.70
CA ASN A 20 19.70 -8.98 0.61
C ASN A 20 19.38 -7.48 0.42
N VAL A 21 19.68 -6.63 1.42
CA VAL A 21 19.48 -5.17 1.33
C VAL A 21 20.73 -4.45 1.82
N LYS A 22 21.40 -3.71 0.93
CA LYS A 22 22.55 -2.86 1.26
C LYS A 22 22.17 -1.39 1.06
N ILE A 23 22.13 -0.61 2.15
CA ILE A 23 21.78 0.82 2.12
C ILE A 23 23.05 1.65 2.06
N ASN A 24 23.22 2.42 1.01
CA ASN A 24 24.24 3.45 0.90
C ASN A 24 23.66 4.80 1.32
N LYS A 25 23.81 5.15 2.60
CA LYS A 25 23.29 6.40 3.16
C LYS A 25 23.85 7.67 2.52
N ARG A 26 25.10 7.63 2.01
CA ARG A 26 25.75 8.79 1.36
C ARG A 26 25.16 9.09 -0.01
N MET A 27 24.82 8.07 -0.79
CA MET A 27 24.27 8.22 -2.14
C MET A 27 22.74 8.09 -2.17
N LYS A 28 22.10 7.83 -1.02
CA LYS A 28 20.66 7.55 -0.90
C LYS A 28 20.23 6.41 -1.85
N THR A 29 21.08 5.40 -2.03
CA THR A 29 20.80 4.20 -2.82
C THR A 29 20.65 2.99 -1.94
N VAL A 30 19.95 1.99 -2.45
CA VAL A 30 19.79 0.68 -1.84
C VAL A 30 19.94 -0.38 -2.91
N LYS A 31 20.70 -1.43 -2.61
CA LYS A 31 20.74 -2.63 -3.44
C LYS A 31 19.82 -3.68 -2.85
N ILE A 32 18.89 -4.17 -3.67
CA ILE A 32 17.95 -5.26 -3.34
C ILE A 32 18.17 -6.35 -4.40
N LEU A 33 18.61 -7.54 -3.93
CA LEU A 33 18.96 -8.66 -4.80
C LEU A 33 20.00 -8.24 -5.85
N ASP A 34 19.64 -8.29 -7.11
CA ASP A 34 20.48 -8.00 -8.27
C ASP A 34 20.38 -6.56 -8.77
N ARG A 35 19.39 -5.77 -8.28
CA ARG A 35 19.13 -4.40 -8.75
C ARG A 35 19.54 -3.32 -7.78
N GLU A 36 19.90 -2.18 -8.30
CA GLU A 36 20.18 -0.97 -7.53
C GLU A 36 19.04 0.05 -7.70
N PHE A 37 18.70 0.73 -6.60
CA PHE A 37 17.60 1.68 -6.52
C PHE A 37 18.08 2.96 -5.84
N ARG A 38 17.56 4.11 -6.26
CA ARG A 38 17.79 5.40 -5.60
C ARG A 38 16.49 5.96 -5.04
N VAL A 39 16.58 6.76 -3.99
CA VAL A 39 15.43 7.50 -3.46
C VAL A 39 14.85 8.40 -4.55
N SER A 40 13.59 8.18 -4.87
CA SER A 40 12.81 9.04 -5.78
C SER A 40 11.80 9.90 -5.02
N ILE A 41 11.18 9.34 -3.97
CA ILE A 41 10.24 10.08 -3.13
C ILE A 41 10.65 9.88 -1.67
N PRO A 42 11.13 10.95 -0.99
CA PRO A 42 11.44 10.89 0.44
C PRO A 42 10.20 10.62 1.28
N ALA A 43 10.38 9.91 2.41
CA ALA A 43 9.32 9.59 3.36
C ALA A 43 8.54 10.83 3.83
N GLU A 44 9.23 11.92 4.12
CA GLU A 44 8.61 13.18 4.55
C GLU A 44 7.58 13.70 3.53
N LYS A 45 7.88 13.59 2.21
CA LYS A 45 6.93 14.00 1.16
C LYS A 45 5.69 13.11 1.14
N ILE A 46 5.87 11.81 1.38
CA ILE A 46 4.77 10.84 1.46
C ILE A 46 3.92 11.11 2.70
N ASP A 47 4.58 11.31 3.86
CA ASP A 47 3.91 11.58 5.14
C ASP A 47 3.05 12.84 5.07
N ASN A 48 3.55 13.91 4.46
CA ASN A 48 2.80 15.15 4.24
C ASN A 48 1.58 14.91 3.34
N ALA A 49 1.73 14.19 2.23
CA ALA A 49 0.62 13.89 1.33
C ALA A 49 -0.45 13.00 1.98
N ILE A 50 -0.05 12.05 2.83
CA ILE A 50 -0.99 11.24 3.63
C ILE A 50 -1.72 12.12 4.65
N ALA A 51 -1.05 13.07 5.29
CA ALA A 51 -1.67 13.99 6.24
C ALA A 51 -2.73 14.87 5.56
N GLU A 52 -2.43 15.44 4.40
CA GLU A 52 -3.39 16.22 3.60
C GLU A 52 -4.60 15.37 3.19
N MET A 53 -4.37 14.13 2.76
CA MET A 53 -5.45 13.18 2.45
C MET A 53 -6.31 12.89 3.67
N ALA A 54 -5.69 12.63 4.83
CA ALA A 54 -6.41 12.35 6.07
C ALA A 54 -7.28 13.53 6.51
N GLU A 55 -6.79 14.76 6.41
CA GLU A 55 -7.59 15.96 6.70
C GLU A 55 -8.84 16.06 5.81
N LYS A 56 -8.69 15.77 4.51
CA LYS A 56 -9.82 15.73 3.58
C LYS A 56 -10.79 14.63 3.94
N MET A 57 -10.30 13.40 4.20
CA MET A 57 -11.13 12.25 4.58
C MET A 57 -11.90 12.50 5.88
N ASN A 58 -11.27 13.10 6.89
CA ASN A 58 -11.92 13.42 8.16
C ASN A 58 -13.12 14.35 7.99
N LYS A 59 -13.06 15.27 7.00
CA LYS A 59 -14.19 16.15 6.66
C LYS A 59 -15.26 15.41 5.85
N ASP A 60 -14.85 14.71 4.79
CA ASP A 60 -15.77 14.07 3.83
C ASP A 60 -16.50 12.86 4.42
N LEU A 61 -15.89 12.16 5.38
CA LEU A 61 -16.41 10.95 6.00
C LEU A 61 -17.07 11.18 7.35
N ALA A 62 -17.13 12.43 7.83
CA ALA A 62 -17.79 12.75 9.09
C ALA A 62 -19.23 12.24 9.11
N GLY A 63 -19.60 11.46 10.13
CA GLY A 63 -20.92 10.87 10.30
C GLY A 63 -21.25 9.71 9.35
N LYS A 64 -20.32 9.24 8.51
CA LYS A 64 -20.58 8.15 7.55
C LYS A 64 -20.27 6.75 8.05
N ASN A 65 -19.66 6.59 9.22
CA ASN A 65 -19.29 5.28 9.80
C ASN A 65 -18.50 4.41 8.79
N PRO A 66 -17.29 4.86 8.34
CA PRO A 66 -16.59 4.25 7.24
C PRO A 66 -15.92 2.92 7.62
N MET A 67 -15.93 1.97 6.67
CA MET A 67 -15.11 0.77 6.69
C MET A 67 -13.94 0.94 5.71
N PHE A 68 -12.73 0.97 6.22
CA PHE A 68 -11.51 0.96 5.41
C PHE A 68 -11.13 -0.48 5.06
N ILE A 69 -10.84 -0.76 3.79
CA ILE A 69 -10.38 -2.07 3.31
C ILE A 69 -8.97 -1.93 2.78
N CYS A 70 -7.98 -2.43 3.51
CA CYS A 70 -6.58 -2.44 3.11
C CYS A 70 -6.29 -3.62 2.17
N VAL A 71 -5.86 -3.35 0.94
CA VAL A 71 -5.50 -4.39 -0.04
C VAL A 71 -4.06 -4.85 0.20
N LEU A 72 -3.92 -6.05 0.73
CA LEU A 72 -2.61 -6.63 1.07
C LEU A 72 -1.92 -7.20 -0.18
N ASN A 73 -0.55 -7.20 -0.20
CA ASN A 73 0.36 -6.86 0.89
C ASN A 73 0.87 -5.41 0.87
N GLY A 74 0.88 -4.73 -0.27
CA GLY A 74 1.60 -3.48 -0.45
C GLY A 74 1.05 -2.32 0.38
N SER A 75 -0.26 -2.22 0.49
CA SER A 75 -0.90 -1.06 1.13
C SER A 75 -0.83 -1.02 2.66
N PHE A 76 -0.22 -2.04 3.33
CA PHE A 76 -0.22 -2.12 4.79
C PHE A 76 0.46 -0.91 5.48
N MET A 77 1.56 -0.38 4.89
CA MET A 77 2.25 0.78 5.45
C MET A 77 1.41 2.05 5.26
N PHE A 78 0.90 2.27 4.06
CA PHE A 78 -0.01 3.37 3.77
C PHE A 78 -1.24 3.35 4.69
N ALA A 79 -1.91 2.21 4.81
CA ALA A 79 -3.05 2.05 5.70
C ALA A 79 -2.70 2.34 7.17
N SER A 80 -1.55 1.83 7.66
CA SER A 80 -1.09 2.10 9.02
C SER A 80 -0.84 3.59 9.27
N ASP A 81 -0.23 4.29 8.33
CA ASP A 81 0.08 5.71 8.49
C ASP A 81 -1.17 6.58 8.37
N LEU A 82 -2.05 6.28 7.42
CA LEU A 82 -3.32 6.97 7.26
C LEU A 82 -4.23 6.81 8.49
N MET A 83 -4.41 5.58 8.97
CA MET A 83 -5.33 5.29 10.09
C MET A 83 -4.92 5.97 11.41
N LYS A 84 -3.65 6.29 11.62
CA LYS A 84 -3.20 7.09 12.77
C LYS A 84 -3.73 8.53 12.74
N LEU A 85 -4.11 9.02 11.56
CA LEU A 85 -4.54 10.40 11.31
C LEU A 85 -6.07 10.51 11.10
N ILE A 86 -6.76 9.38 10.93
CA ILE A 86 -8.23 9.35 10.83
C ILE A 86 -8.83 9.56 12.22
N THR A 87 -9.70 10.57 12.31
CA THR A 87 -10.40 10.96 13.54
C THR A 87 -11.92 10.78 13.43
N VAL A 88 -12.39 10.19 12.34
CA VAL A 88 -13.82 9.90 12.11
C VAL A 88 -14.29 8.87 13.13
N GLU A 89 -15.39 9.16 13.81
CA GLU A 89 -16.00 8.24 14.77
C GLU A 89 -16.43 6.94 14.11
N ASN A 90 -16.25 5.83 14.84
CA ASN A 90 -16.57 4.47 14.37
C ASN A 90 -15.88 4.06 13.06
N ALA A 91 -14.74 4.67 12.73
CA ALA A 91 -13.91 4.19 11.61
C ALA A 91 -13.35 2.81 11.93
N GLU A 92 -13.64 1.84 11.07
CA GLU A 92 -13.14 0.47 11.17
C GLU A 92 -12.18 0.16 10.02
N ILE A 93 -11.27 -0.79 10.22
CA ILE A 93 -10.38 -1.29 9.18
C ILE A 93 -10.40 -2.80 9.11
N THR A 94 -10.45 -3.33 7.89
CA THR A 94 -10.26 -4.75 7.60
C THR A 94 -9.26 -4.93 6.46
N PHE A 95 -8.92 -6.18 6.17
CA PHE A 95 -7.87 -6.50 5.21
C PHE A 95 -8.37 -7.47 4.15
N MET A 96 -7.96 -7.23 2.91
CA MET A 96 -8.25 -8.09 1.78
C MET A 96 -6.97 -8.42 1.04
N ARG A 97 -6.80 -9.66 0.62
CA ARG A 97 -5.69 -10.08 -0.23
C ARG A 97 -6.19 -10.59 -1.55
N LEU A 98 -5.71 -9.99 -2.64
CA LEU A 98 -5.98 -10.45 -3.99
C LEU A 98 -4.87 -11.39 -4.46
N SER A 99 -5.22 -12.51 -5.05
CA SER A 99 -4.27 -13.34 -5.78
C SER A 99 -4.54 -13.22 -7.27
N SER A 100 -3.49 -12.96 -8.04
CA SER A 100 -3.50 -13.25 -9.46
C SER A 100 -3.41 -14.76 -9.63
N TYR A 101 -4.37 -15.37 -10.30
CA TYR A 101 -4.30 -16.77 -10.66
C TYR A 101 -3.51 -16.87 -11.97
N GLU A 102 -2.25 -17.30 -11.90
CA GLU A 102 -1.54 -17.87 -13.04
C GLU A 102 -1.97 -19.33 -13.23
N GLY A 103 -3.17 -19.52 -13.74
CA GLY A 103 -3.62 -20.82 -14.25
C GLY A 103 -3.59 -20.78 -15.76
N MET A 104 -3.06 -21.82 -16.41
CA MET A 104 -3.15 -22.01 -17.88
C MET A 104 -4.60 -22.12 -18.31
N GLY A 105 -5.28 -20.98 -18.43
CA GLY A 105 -6.67 -20.88 -18.85
C GLY A 105 -7.12 -19.43 -18.86
N THR A 106 -7.61 -19.00 -20.00
CA THR A 106 -7.96 -17.65 -20.44
C THR A 106 -9.09 -16.94 -19.67
N THR A 107 -9.18 -17.06 -18.37
CA THR A 107 -10.13 -16.29 -17.56
C THR A 107 -9.38 -15.58 -16.45
N GLY A 108 -9.02 -14.32 -16.67
CA GLY A 108 -8.38 -13.46 -15.68
C GLY A 108 -9.24 -13.19 -14.43
N LYS A 109 -9.68 -14.25 -13.75
CA LYS A 109 -10.40 -14.14 -12.48
C LYS A 109 -9.40 -13.94 -11.37
N VAL A 110 -9.38 -12.75 -10.81
CA VAL A 110 -8.67 -12.45 -9.56
C VAL A 110 -9.34 -13.25 -8.46
N LYS A 111 -8.61 -14.17 -7.82
CA LYS A 111 -9.15 -15.02 -6.76
C LYS A 111 -8.88 -14.34 -5.42
N LYS A 112 -9.93 -14.09 -4.65
CA LYS A 112 -9.87 -13.58 -3.29
C LYS A 112 -9.28 -14.66 -2.37
N LEU A 113 -8.08 -14.45 -1.82
CA LEU A 113 -7.43 -15.40 -0.92
C LEU A 113 -7.85 -15.22 0.53
N MET A 114 -7.98 -13.98 0.98
CA MET A 114 -8.40 -13.62 2.32
C MET A 114 -9.55 -12.63 2.20
N GLY A 115 -10.73 -13.04 2.63
CA GLY A 115 -11.90 -12.18 2.69
C GLY A 115 -12.07 -11.61 4.09
N PHE A 116 -12.73 -10.50 4.17
CA PHE A 116 -13.25 -9.97 5.42
C PHE A 116 -14.58 -10.66 5.77
N THR A 117 -14.92 -10.66 7.06
CA THR A 117 -16.16 -11.24 7.61
C THR A 117 -17.19 -10.15 7.93
N GLU A 118 -16.78 -8.90 7.85
CA GLU A 118 -17.57 -7.73 8.17
C GLU A 118 -18.69 -7.53 7.16
N ASP A 119 -19.87 -7.11 7.65
CA ASP A 119 -20.98 -6.72 6.79
C ASP A 119 -20.73 -5.31 6.23
N LEU A 120 -20.67 -5.22 4.90
CA LEU A 120 -20.49 -3.94 4.19
C LEU A 120 -21.80 -3.32 3.74
N LYS A 121 -22.92 -4.02 3.91
CA LYS A 121 -24.21 -3.55 3.44
C LYS A 121 -24.54 -2.18 4.05
N ASP A 122 -24.98 -1.26 3.19
CA ASP A 122 -25.38 0.10 3.53
C ASP A 122 -24.26 0.96 4.20
N ARG A 123 -22.99 0.51 4.19
CA ARG A 123 -21.84 1.23 4.73
C ARG A 123 -21.11 2.04 3.66
N THR A 124 -20.42 3.10 4.07
CA THR A 124 -19.39 3.77 3.27
C THR A 124 -18.10 2.95 3.36
N VAL A 125 -17.62 2.46 2.23
CA VAL A 125 -16.39 1.67 2.13
C VAL A 125 -15.29 2.51 1.50
N VAL A 126 -14.08 2.48 2.06
CA VAL A 126 -12.88 3.14 1.51
C VAL A 126 -11.82 2.08 1.24
N ILE A 127 -11.54 1.81 -0.04
CA ILE A 127 -10.49 0.86 -0.44
C ILE A 127 -9.15 1.58 -0.40
N LEU A 128 -8.16 1.01 0.32
CA LEU A 128 -6.80 1.52 0.44
C LEU A 128 -5.86 0.69 -0.42
N GLU A 129 -5.18 1.35 -1.38
CA GLU A 129 -4.20 0.73 -2.27
C GLU A 129 -2.87 1.48 -2.18
N ASP A 130 -1.76 0.77 -2.25
CA ASP A 130 -0.41 1.37 -2.26
C ASP A 130 -0.15 2.10 -3.58
N ILE A 131 -0.52 1.48 -4.70
CA ILE A 131 -0.35 2.04 -6.03
C ILE A 131 -1.46 1.62 -6.99
N ILE A 132 -1.96 2.56 -7.75
CA ILE A 132 -2.77 2.31 -8.94
C ILE A 132 -1.87 2.55 -10.16
N ASP A 133 -1.51 1.47 -10.84
CA ASP A 133 -0.71 1.43 -12.06
C ASP A 133 -1.65 1.34 -13.28
N THR A 134 -1.93 0.13 -13.75
CA THR A 134 -2.81 -0.08 -14.93
C THR A 134 -4.31 0.09 -14.64
N GLY A 135 -4.71 0.17 -13.39
CA GLY A 135 -6.11 0.21 -12.98
C GLY A 135 -6.85 -1.14 -13.02
N ILE A 136 -6.26 -2.17 -13.64
CA ILE A 136 -6.92 -3.49 -13.84
C ILE A 136 -7.25 -4.14 -12.50
N THR A 137 -6.30 -4.16 -11.57
CA THR A 137 -6.50 -4.75 -10.24
C THR A 137 -7.62 -4.05 -9.49
N MET A 138 -7.60 -2.71 -9.47
CA MET A 138 -8.62 -1.93 -8.78
C MET A 138 -10.01 -2.09 -9.41
N ALA A 139 -10.12 -2.10 -10.74
CA ALA A 139 -11.39 -2.35 -11.42
C ALA A 139 -11.98 -3.73 -11.04
N ASN A 140 -11.15 -4.77 -10.97
CA ASN A 140 -11.57 -6.10 -10.52
C ASN A 140 -11.94 -6.13 -9.04
N THR A 141 -11.26 -5.35 -8.22
CA THR A 141 -11.57 -5.21 -6.78
C THR A 141 -12.94 -4.55 -6.58
N LEU A 142 -13.21 -3.48 -7.31
CA LEU A 142 -14.50 -2.78 -7.26
C LEU A 142 -15.67 -3.70 -7.58
N VAL A 143 -15.58 -4.48 -8.67
CA VAL A 143 -16.62 -5.46 -9.04
C VAL A 143 -16.90 -6.46 -7.91
N GLN A 144 -15.86 -6.92 -7.20
CA GLN A 144 -16.04 -7.85 -6.07
C GLN A 144 -16.68 -7.17 -4.86
N ILE A 145 -16.30 -5.92 -4.55
CA ILE A 145 -16.85 -5.19 -3.41
C ILE A 145 -18.30 -4.76 -3.66
N GLU A 146 -18.71 -4.49 -4.89
CA GLU A 146 -20.10 -4.18 -5.27
C GLU A 146 -21.07 -5.31 -4.88
N GLU A 147 -20.63 -6.59 -4.91
CA GLU A 147 -21.44 -7.74 -4.50
C GLU A 147 -21.91 -7.66 -3.03
N TYR A 148 -21.19 -6.92 -2.18
CA TYR A 148 -21.51 -6.75 -0.75
C TYR A 148 -22.52 -5.63 -0.48
N LYS A 149 -23.04 -4.95 -1.52
CA LYS A 149 -24.10 -3.92 -1.43
C LYS A 149 -23.74 -2.76 -0.49
N ALA A 150 -22.49 -2.32 -0.52
CA ALA A 150 -22.08 -1.10 0.15
C ALA A 150 -22.89 0.10 -0.35
N LYS A 151 -23.18 1.06 0.52
CA LYS A 151 -23.88 2.30 0.16
C LYS A 151 -23.06 3.19 -0.76
N GLU A 152 -21.77 3.23 -0.51
CA GLU A 152 -20.79 4.05 -1.23
C GLU A 152 -19.45 3.33 -1.21
N ILE A 153 -18.74 3.32 -2.34
CA ILE A 153 -17.39 2.77 -2.44
C ILE A 153 -16.47 3.87 -2.94
N LEU A 154 -15.45 4.18 -2.15
CA LEU A 154 -14.44 5.20 -2.41
C LEU A 154 -13.08 4.53 -2.57
N VAL A 155 -12.23 5.07 -3.44
CA VAL A 155 -10.88 4.56 -3.70
C VAL A 155 -9.86 5.57 -3.22
N ALA A 156 -8.93 5.12 -2.37
CA ALA A 156 -7.79 5.89 -1.91
C ALA A 156 -6.48 5.19 -2.28
N THR A 157 -5.55 5.93 -2.87
CA THR A 157 -4.24 5.39 -3.23
C THR A 157 -3.11 6.31 -2.78
N MET A 158 -2.01 5.70 -2.32
CA MET A 158 -0.80 6.45 -1.99
C MET A 158 -0.11 6.95 -3.26
N LEU A 159 0.01 6.09 -4.28
CA LEU A 159 0.70 6.40 -5.53
C LEU A 159 -0.21 6.13 -6.74
N PHE A 160 -0.10 6.96 -7.76
CA PHE A 160 -0.83 6.79 -9.01
C PHE A 160 0.08 7.00 -10.21
N LYS A 161 -0.01 6.11 -11.22
CA LYS A 161 0.69 6.23 -12.50
C LYS A 161 -0.30 6.60 -13.61
N PRO A 162 -0.52 7.89 -13.87
CA PRO A 162 -1.51 8.32 -14.88
C PRO A 162 -1.21 7.78 -16.28
N ASP A 163 0.08 7.73 -16.67
CA ASP A 163 0.51 7.31 -18.01
C ASP A 163 0.47 5.78 -18.22
N ALA A 164 0.31 5.00 -17.16
CA ALA A 164 0.23 3.54 -17.23
C ALA A 164 -1.21 3.03 -17.29
N LEU A 165 -2.20 3.90 -17.07
CA LEU A 165 -3.60 3.52 -16.89
C LEU A 165 -4.17 2.86 -18.17
N LYS A 166 -4.71 1.65 -18.02
CA LYS A 166 -5.38 0.87 -19.09
C LYS A 166 -6.87 0.68 -18.84
N ARG A 167 -7.29 0.79 -17.58
CA ARG A 167 -8.67 0.74 -17.13
C ARG A 167 -8.97 1.99 -16.36
N ASP A 168 -9.98 2.73 -16.78
CA ASP A 168 -10.45 3.91 -16.05
C ASP A 168 -11.04 3.48 -14.71
N VAL A 169 -10.55 4.12 -13.65
CA VAL A 169 -10.96 3.89 -12.27
C VAL A 169 -11.08 5.24 -11.59
N LYS A 170 -12.25 5.50 -11.02
CA LYS A 170 -12.43 6.69 -10.21
C LYS A 170 -11.59 6.60 -8.94
N ILE A 171 -10.66 7.54 -8.76
CA ILE A 171 -9.85 7.69 -7.56
C ILE A 171 -10.39 8.89 -6.79
N ASP A 172 -10.95 8.66 -5.60
CA ASP A 172 -11.56 9.70 -4.76
C ASP A 172 -10.51 10.45 -3.92
N TYR A 173 -9.47 9.72 -3.50
CA TYR A 173 -8.36 10.25 -2.71
C TYR A 173 -7.03 9.74 -3.27
N LYS A 174 -6.14 10.67 -3.57
CA LYS A 174 -4.82 10.37 -4.15
C LYS A 174 -3.75 11.21 -3.47
N CYS A 175 -2.64 10.58 -3.04
CA CYS A 175 -1.51 11.31 -2.49
C CYS A 175 -0.62 11.88 -3.60
N LEU A 176 -0.02 11.05 -4.43
CA LEU A 176 1.01 11.49 -5.38
C LEU A 176 0.85 10.84 -6.76
N ASP A 177 0.98 11.66 -7.82
CA ASP A 177 1.23 11.16 -9.18
C ASP A 177 2.71 10.88 -9.36
N ILE A 178 3.02 9.77 -10.02
CA ILE A 178 4.39 9.33 -10.27
C ILE A 178 4.56 8.88 -11.74
N PRO A 179 5.79 8.93 -12.29
CA PRO A 179 6.09 8.37 -13.60
C PRO A 179 5.97 6.84 -13.61
N ASN A 180 6.00 6.25 -14.81
CA ASN A 180 5.86 4.79 -15.00
C ASN A 180 7.19 4.04 -14.75
N ASP A 181 7.86 4.33 -13.64
CA ASP A 181 9.09 3.65 -13.22
C ASP A 181 8.79 2.41 -12.37
N PHE A 182 9.75 1.48 -12.34
CA PHE A 182 9.71 0.39 -11.37
C PHE A 182 10.22 0.89 -10.01
N ILE A 183 9.39 0.72 -8.98
CA ILE A 183 9.61 1.29 -7.65
C ILE A 183 9.47 0.26 -6.54
N VAL A 184 10.16 0.52 -5.42
CA VAL A 184 10.10 -0.28 -4.18
C VAL A 184 10.08 0.64 -2.96
N GLY A 185 9.72 0.10 -1.81
CA GLY A 185 9.67 0.84 -0.55
C GLY A 185 8.25 1.28 -0.18
N ARG A 186 8.06 1.70 1.03
CA ARG A 186 6.77 2.12 1.61
C ARG A 186 5.63 1.12 1.38
N GLY A 187 5.92 -0.18 1.54
CA GLY A 187 4.97 -1.26 1.28
C GLY A 187 5.21 -2.02 -0.03
N LEU A 188 5.71 -1.34 -1.06
CA LEU A 188 6.05 -1.92 -2.36
C LEU A 188 7.32 -2.77 -2.28
N ASP A 189 7.40 -3.82 -3.10
CA ASP A 189 8.48 -4.79 -3.07
C ASP A 189 9.13 -5.09 -4.43
N TYR A 190 10.32 -5.66 -4.32
CA TYR A 190 10.96 -6.42 -5.39
C TYR A 190 11.20 -7.84 -4.88
N ASP A 191 10.49 -8.80 -5.43
CA ASP A 191 10.52 -10.22 -5.06
C ASP A 191 10.34 -10.45 -3.53
N GLY A 192 9.35 -9.80 -2.94
CA GLY A 192 9.01 -9.89 -1.51
C GLY A 192 9.87 -9.02 -0.59
N ILE A 193 10.92 -8.36 -1.10
CA ILE A 193 11.91 -7.60 -0.34
C ILE A 193 11.75 -6.10 -0.57
N GLY A 194 12.08 -5.26 0.43
CA GLY A 194 12.08 -3.80 0.32
C GLY A 194 10.84 -3.10 0.88
N ARG A 195 9.77 -3.81 1.23
CA ARG A 195 8.52 -3.22 1.73
C ARG A 195 8.71 -2.33 2.97
N ASN A 196 9.69 -2.65 3.79
CA ASN A 196 10.01 -1.95 5.05
C ASN A 196 10.84 -0.67 4.88
N LEU A 197 11.27 -0.34 3.67
CA LEU A 197 11.99 0.91 3.42
C LEU A 197 11.04 2.11 3.59
N PRO A 198 11.46 3.18 4.27
CA PRO A 198 10.59 4.32 4.58
C PRO A 198 10.32 5.22 3.37
N ASP A 199 11.30 5.34 2.48
CA ASP A 199 11.20 6.12 1.24
C ASP A 199 10.66 5.25 0.11
N VAL A 200 10.27 5.87 -1.00
CA VAL A 200 10.08 5.19 -2.29
C VAL A 200 11.34 5.35 -3.13
N TYR A 201 11.80 4.26 -3.70
CA TYR A 201 13.02 4.15 -4.50
C TYR A 201 12.69 3.70 -5.90
N THR A 202 13.36 4.28 -6.89
CA THR A 202 13.24 3.91 -8.31
C THR A 202 14.50 3.17 -8.75
N VAL A 203 14.34 2.14 -9.56
CA VAL A 203 15.43 1.38 -10.19
C VAL A 203 16.30 2.30 -11.04
N ILE A 204 17.63 2.08 -11.04
CA ILE A 204 18.64 2.89 -11.75
C ILE A 204 19.52 2.12 -12.73
N ASP A 205 19.28 0.84 -12.92
CA ASP A 205 19.97 -0.07 -13.87
C ASP A 205 19.13 -0.35 -15.11
#